data_5051077ce49d4033eb648c61d5e211e9
#
_entry.id   5051077ce49d4033eb648c61d5e211e9
#
_cell.length_a   1.000
_cell.length_b   1.000
_cell.length_c   1.000
_cell.angle_alpha   90.00
_cell.angle_beta   90.00
_cell.angle_gamma   90.00
#
_symmetry.space_group_name_H-M   'P 1'
#
loop_
_entity.id
_entity.type
_entity.pdbx_description
1 polymer ?
#
loop_
_entity_poly.entity_id
_entity_poly.type
_entity_poly.pdbx_seq_one_letter_code
_entity_poly.pdbx_strand_id
1 'polypeptide(L)'
;MKKIPKVSIIIPIYNVEKYLKCCLDSILVQTFQDWEAILVDDGSKDSSGIICDEYAAKDARVRVIHKENGGLSSARNAGLAIASGDWIMHLDGDDWIEQDMLERLIQKGEDTGADIVMGDFLFAYSDRDILYSLPDWDNNKTASLNRYITSVWTCVWGGIHKRSLYEVYQLICPQGVTYCEDFHLMARLCYYAKKVVNIHQPFYHYRQQEGNVMHNLNKRTERDEQWVYQDIIRFFKEQGVYKDYRKTMCWRMLKATQELVLDKSNWKAFQEMVPEKKHYIWDCPYINRKLKMNMWCLTHHLSWISLMMLNLRKLRHGRI
;
A
#
# COMPACT_ATOMS: atom_id res chain seq x y z
N MET A 1 27.67 23.48 7.20
CA MET A 1 27.01 22.32 6.56
C MET A 1 25.59 22.25 7.09
N LYS A 2 24.57 22.10 6.21
CA LYS A 2 23.20 21.83 6.68
C LYS A 2 23.21 20.47 7.39
N LYS A 3 22.67 20.40 8.60
CA LYS A 3 22.57 19.14 9.33
C LYS A 3 21.65 18.19 8.51
N ILE A 4 22.08 16.96 8.28
CA ILE A 4 21.25 15.94 7.64
C ILE A 4 20.15 15.55 8.64
N PRO A 5 18.88 15.64 8.29
CA PRO A 5 17.80 15.26 9.19
C PRO A 5 17.79 13.75 9.44
N LYS A 6 17.22 13.35 10.57
CA LYS A 6 17.09 11.92 10.89
C LYS A 6 15.98 11.24 10.06
N VAL A 7 14.88 11.96 9.82
CA VAL A 7 13.70 11.46 9.09
C VAL A 7 13.34 12.39 7.94
N SER A 8 13.11 11.85 6.75
CA SER A 8 12.42 12.54 5.66
C SER A 8 10.98 12.03 5.58
N ILE A 9 10.02 12.94 5.76
CA ILE A 9 8.58 12.67 5.63
C ILE A 9 8.17 13.09 4.23
N ILE A 10 7.71 12.16 3.41
CA ILE A 10 7.27 12.39 2.03
C ILE A 10 5.74 12.46 2.01
N ILE A 11 5.21 13.59 1.59
CA ILE A 11 3.78 13.86 1.58
C ILE A 11 3.32 14.13 0.13
N PRO A 12 2.73 13.13 -0.55
CA PRO A 12 2.08 13.34 -1.84
C PRO A 12 0.78 14.12 -1.65
N ILE A 13 0.58 15.14 -2.48
CA ILE A 13 -0.54 16.09 -2.34
C ILE A 13 -1.22 16.26 -3.70
N TYR A 14 -2.54 16.02 -3.76
CA TYR A 14 -3.35 16.29 -4.95
C TYR A 14 -4.81 16.53 -4.57
N ASN A 15 -5.27 17.80 -4.67
CA ASN A 15 -6.64 18.22 -4.39
C ASN A 15 -7.15 17.79 -3.00
N VAL A 16 -6.38 18.10 -1.95
CA VAL A 16 -6.68 17.75 -0.53
C VAL A 16 -6.75 18.99 0.38
N GLU A 17 -7.06 20.17 -0.16
CA GLU A 17 -7.08 21.45 0.58
C GLU A 17 -7.85 21.39 1.91
N LYS A 18 -8.93 20.60 1.95
CA LYS A 18 -9.78 20.46 3.14
C LYS A 18 -9.08 19.79 4.33
N TYR A 19 -8.10 18.94 4.06
CA TYR A 19 -7.49 18.07 5.05
C TYR A 19 -6.02 18.40 5.29
N LEU A 20 -5.37 19.02 4.31
CA LEU A 20 -3.93 19.23 4.26
C LEU A 20 -3.39 19.98 5.50
N LYS A 21 -4.12 20.98 6.00
CA LYS A 21 -3.69 21.72 7.21
C LYS A 21 -3.61 20.80 8.42
N CYS A 22 -4.60 19.91 8.62
CA CYS A 22 -4.58 18.94 9.71
C CYS A 22 -3.36 17.99 9.60
N CYS A 23 -3.05 17.51 8.39
CA CYS A 23 -1.88 16.70 8.12
C CYS A 23 -0.59 17.43 8.49
N LEU A 24 -0.38 18.64 7.97
CA LEU A 24 0.84 19.42 8.17
C LEU A 24 1.00 19.87 9.62
N ASP A 25 -0.07 20.28 10.30
CA ASP A 25 -0.04 20.63 11.71
C ASP A 25 0.40 19.43 12.57
N SER A 26 -0.02 18.20 12.25
CA SER A 26 0.37 17.01 12.98
C SER A 26 1.89 16.72 12.88
N ILE A 27 2.55 17.17 11.80
CA ILE A 27 4.01 17.08 11.65
C ILE A 27 4.70 18.17 12.46
N LEU A 28 4.18 19.39 12.46
CA LEU A 28 4.81 20.52 13.15
C LEU A 28 4.83 20.34 14.68
N VAL A 29 3.85 19.60 15.24
CA VAL A 29 3.77 19.34 16.69
C VAL A 29 4.51 18.08 17.14
N GLN A 30 5.24 17.39 16.23
CA GLN A 30 5.99 16.19 16.62
C GLN A 30 6.99 16.49 17.73
N THR A 31 7.07 15.62 18.74
CA THR A 31 8.04 15.73 19.85
C THR A 31 9.46 15.56 19.36
N PHE A 32 9.69 14.68 18.40
CA PHE A 32 10.99 14.51 17.73
C PHE A 32 11.20 15.61 16.69
N GLN A 33 12.30 16.39 16.80
CA GLN A 33 12.48 17.61 16.01
C GLN A 33 13.44 17.47 14.81
N ASP A 34 14.17 16.35 14.68
CA ASP A 34 15.20 16.17 13.65
C ASP A 34 14.62 15.51 12.39
N TRP A 35 13.72 16.24 11.72
CA TRP A 35 13.05 15.81 10.50
C TRP A 35 13.05 16.89 9.41
N GLU A 36 12.86 16.47 8.17
CA GLU A 36 12.40 17.30 7.06
C GLU A 36 11.07 16.78 6.52
N ALA A 37 10.20 17.67 6.05
CA ALA A 37 8.96 17.33 5.35
C ALA A 37 9.07 17.75 3.88
N ILE A 38 8.80 16.82 2.97
CA ILE A 38 8.85 17.04 1.52
C ILE A 38 7.43 16.95 0.99
N LEU A 39 6.82 18.11 0.77
CA LEU A 39 5.49 18.26 0.24
C LEU A 39 5.57 18.19 -1.29
N VAL A 40 4.91 17.21 -1.90
CA VAL A 40 4.93 17.05 -3.35
C VAL A 40 3.53 17.33 -3.90
N ASP A 41 3.31 18.56 -4.32
CA ASP A 41 2.08 18.96 -5.01
C ASP A 41 2.10 18.43 -6.44
N ASP A 42 1.31 17.41 -6.68
CA ASP A 42 1.20 16.71 -7.98
C ASP A 42 0.21 17.41 -8.93
N GLY A 43 0.31 18.74 -9.01
CA GLY A 43 -0.47 19.56 -9.92
C GLY A 43 -1.92 19.77 -9.45
N SER A 44 -2.12 20.06 -8.16
CA SER A 44 -3.43 20.35 -7.57
C SER A 44 -4.12 21.51 -8.28
N LYS A 45 -5.46 21.45 -8.35
CA LYS A 45 -6.31 22.48 -8.95
C LYS A 45 -7.04 23.32 -7.90
N ASP A 46 -7.02 22.87 -6.65
CA ASP A 46 -7.54 23.55 -5.47
C ASP A 46 -6.43 24.37 -4.77
N SER A 47 -6.68 24.82 -3.54
CA SER A 47 -5.72 25.63 -2.77
C SER A 47 -4.57 24.81 -2.15
N SER A 48 -4.45 23.50 -2.42
CA SER A 48 -3.42 22.64 -1.80
C SER A 48 -2.00 23.15 -2.04
N GLY A 49 -1.67 23.59 -3.29
CA GLY A 49 -0.35 24.13 -3.60
C GLY A 49 -0.03 25.41 -2.82
N ILE A 50 -1.01 26.31 -2.66
CA ILE A 50 -0.86 27.55 -1.87
C ILE A 50 -0.61 27.21 -0.39
N ILE A 51 -1.34 26.23 0.16
CA ILE A 51 -1.14 25.77 1.53
C ILE A 51 0.27 25.22 1.72
N CYS A 52 0.80 24.44 0.75
CA CYS A 52 2.18 23.96 0.80
C CYS A 52 3.19 25.10 0.95
N ASP A 53 3.06 26.14 0.14
CA ASP A 53 3.94 27.32 0.16
C ASP A 53 3.85 28.08 1.49
N GLU A 54 2.63 28.23 2.04
CA GLU A 54 2.43 28.85 3.35
C GLU A 54 3.19 28.10 4.47
N TYR A 55 3.19 26.77 4.45
CA TYR A 55 3.91 25.98 5.45
C TYR A 55 5.41 25.98 5.25
N ALA A 56 5.90 25.96 4.02
CA ALA A 56 7.33 26.11 3.72
C ALA A 56 7.88 27.49 4.11
N ALA A 57 7.06 28.54 4.02
CA ALA A 57 7.43 29.87 4.48
C ALA A 57 7.50 29.99 6.02
N LYS A 58 6.75 29.15 6.75
CA LYS A 58 6.69 29.16 8.22
C LYS A 58 7.78 28.33 8.87
N ASP A 59 8.21 27.21 8.25
CA ASP A 59 9.19 26.28 8.81
C ASP A 59 10.23 25.86 7.78
N ALA A 60 11.49 26.17 8.03
CA ALA A 60 12.61 25.87 7.13
C ALA A 60 12.90 24.36 6.95
N ARG A 61 12.28 23.49 7.74
CA ARG A 61 12.32 22.02 7.58
C ARG A 61 11.36 21.52 6.52
N VAL A 62 10.39 22.36 6.10
CA VAL A 62 9.40 22.03 5.07
C VAL A 62 9.93 22.45 3.71
N ARG A 63 9.88 21.54 2.76
CA ARG A 63 10.28 21.75 1.36
C ARG A 63 9.11 21.41 0.44
N VAL A 64 8.94 22.16 -0.64
CA VAL A 64 7.84 21.95 -1.60
C VAL A 64 8.41 21.58 -2.97
N ILE A 65 7.77 20.64 -3.64
CA ILE A 65 7.95 20.35 -5.06
C ILE A 65 6.58 20.53 -5.71
N HIS A 66 6.46 21.47 -6.65
CA HIS A 66 5.33 21.55 -7.55
C HIS A 66 5.68 20.84 -8.85
N LYS A 67 4.81 19.95 -9.32
CA LYS A 67 5.02 19.22 -10.57
C LYS A 67 3.72 19.02 -11.33
N GLU A 68 3.81 18.72 -12.61
CA GLU A 68 2.65 18.26 -13.38
C GLU A 68 2.13 16.93 -12.82
N ASN A 69 0.80 16.76 -12.86
CA ASN A 69 0.16 15.57 -12.33
C ASN A 69 0.69 14.29 -13.02
N GLY A 70 1.28 13.43 -12.23
CA GLY A 70 1.81 12.13 -12.66
C GLY A 70 1.27 10.97 -11.80
N GLY A 71 0.37 11.27 -10.85
CA GLY A 71 -0.22 10.31 -9.93
C GLY A 71 0.63 10.01 -8.69
N LEU A 72 0.01 9.32 -7.73
CA LEU A 72 0.54 9.08 -6.38
C LEU A 72 1.96 8.50 -6.38
N SER A 73 2.21 7.46 -7.17
CA SER A 73 3.55 6.86 -7.31
C SER A 73 4.60 7.86 -7.81
N SER A 74 4.24 8.72 -8.77
CA SER A 74 5.14 9.76 -9.29
C SER A 74 5.46 10.81 -8.22
N ALA A 75 4.47 11.22 -7.43
CA ALA A 75 4.66 12.16 -6.33
C ALA A 75 5.57 11.59 -5.24
N ARG A 76 5.31 10.34 -4.79
CA ARG A 76 6.18 9.67 -3.80
C ARG A 76 7.62 9.53 -4.29
N ASN A 77 7.82 9.16 -5.57
CA ASN A 77 9.16 9.03 -6.16
C ASN A 77 9.88 10.39 -6.26
N ALA A 78 9.17 11.47 -6.58
CA ALA A 78 9.76 12.81 -6.61
C ALA A 78 10.23 13.25 -5.21
N GLY A 79 9.44 12.99 -4.17
CA GLY A 79 9.85 13.23 -2.79
C GLY A 79 11.04 12.38 -2.37
N LEU A 80 11.03 11.09 -2.71
CA LEU A 80 12.11 10.15 -2.40
C LEU A 80 13.43 10.57 -3.04
N ALA A 81 13.41 11.10 -4.26
CA ALA A 81 14.60 11.51 -4.99
C ALA A 81 15.40 12.64 -4.31
N ILE A 82 14.75 13.45 -3.45
CA ILE A 82 15.40 14.55 -2.73
C ILE A 82 15.45 14.34 -1.22
N ALA A 83 14.93 13.22 -0.72
CA ALA A 83 14.96 12.85 0.69
C ALA A 83 16.40 12.61 1.15
N SER A 84 16.79 13.21 2.30
CA SER A 84 18.14 13.15 2.81
C SER A 84 18.26 12.47 4.18
N GLY A 85 17.16 12.24 4.86
CA GLY A 85 17.10 11.60 6.19
C GLY A 85 17.57 10.14 6.18
N ASP A 86 18.05 9.66 7.32
CA ASP A 86 18.42 8.25 7.50
C ASP A 86 17.19 7.31 7.33
N TRP A 87 16.02 7.83 7.68
CA TRP A 87 14.73 7.15 7.61
C TRP A 87 13.79 7.87 6.67
N ILE A 88 12.99 7.09 5.96
CA ILE A 88 11.88 7.56 5.13
C ILE A 88 10.56 7.23 5.81
N MET A 89 9.68 8.20 5.89
CA MET A 89 8.27 8.04 6.24
C MET A 89 7.41 8.52 5.07
N HIS A 90 6.38 7.78 4.74
CA HIS A 90 5.31 8.25 3.84
C HIS A 90 4.10 8.65 4.67
N LEU A 91 3.48 9.79 4.34
CA LEU A 91 2.27 10.29 4.99
C LEU A 91 1.35 10.84 3.90
N ASP A 92 0.15 10.33 3.78
CA ASP A 92 -0.81 10.82 2.80
C ASP A 92 -1.41 12.18 3.24
N GLY A 93 -1.60 13.09 2.29
CA GLY A 93 -1.92 14.51 2.58
C GLY A 93 -3.32 14.75 3.17
N ASP A 94 -4.17 13.73 3.23
CA ASP A 94 -5.50 13.76 3.86
C ASP A 94 -5.56 13.09 5.23
N ASP A 95 -4.46 12.48 5.68
CA ASP A 95 -4.31 11.78 6.95
C ASP A 95 -3.57 12.63 8.00
N TRP A 96 -3.41 12.13 9.22
CA TRP A 96 -2.60 12.77 10.27
C TRP A 96 -1.99 11.74 11.22
N ILE A 97 -1.04 12.20 12.03
CA ILE A 97 -0.25 11.35 12.92
C ILE A 97 -0.25 11.87 14.36
N GLU A 98 -0.08 10.95 15.34
CA GLU A 98 0.09 11.29 16.74
C GLU A 98 1.41 12.04 17.00
N GLN A 99 1.40 12.96 17.98
CA GLN A 99 2.51 13.87 18.25
C GLN A 99 3.83 13.20 18.66
N ASP A 100 3.81 11.97 19.18
CA ASP A 100 4.98 11.20 19.61
C ASP A 100 5.37 10.09 18.63
N MET A 101 4.72 10.00 17.45
CA MET A 101 4.94 8.93 16.49
C MET A 101 6.40 8.83 16.06
N LEU A 102 7.01 9.93 15.62
CA LEU A 102 8.39 9.92 15.13
C LEU A 102 9.36 9.50 16.24
N GLU A 103 9.21 10.04 17.43
CA GLU A 103 10.06 9.71 18.59
C GLU A 103 9.99 8.21 18.91
N ARG A 104 8.80 7.65 18.98
CA ARG A 104 8.59 6.23 19.32
C ARG A 104 9.11 5.29 18.24
N LEU A 105 8.89 5.63 16.96
CA LEU A 105 9.38 4.82 15.85
C LEU A 105 10.91 4.86 15.76
N ILE A 106 11.54 6.03 15.89
CA ILE A 106 12.98 6.18 15.85
C ILE A 106 13.64 5.45 17.01
N GLN A 107 13.14 5.67 18.24
CA GLN A 107 13.66 4.99 19.43
C GLN A 107 13.60 3.46 19.26
N LYS A 108 12.47 2.93 18.79
CA LYS A 108 12.32 1.49 18.53
C LYS A 108 13.30 0.99 17.47
N GLY A 109 13.50 1.76 16.40
CA GLY A 109 14.42 1.43 15.33
C GLY A 109 15.86 1.36 15.84
N GLU A 110 16.29 2.32 16.66
CA GLU A 110 17.63 2.37 17.25
C GLU A 110 17.84 1.25 18.27
N ASP A 111 16.92 1.06 19.21
CA ASP A 111 16.99 0.02 20.25
C ASP A 111 17.07 -1.39 19.67
N THR A 112 16.39 -1.63 18.56
CA THR A 112 16.29 -2.98 17.96
C THR A 112 17.25 -3.21 16.81
N GLY A 113 17.84 -2.15 16.25
CA GLY A 113 18.60 -2.22 15.00
C GLY A 113 17.74 -2.60 13.78
N ALA A 114 16.44 -2.32 13.82
CA ALA A 114 15.52 -2.63 12.74
C ALA A 114 15.81 -1.78 11.49
N ASP A 115 15.45 -2.30 10.32
CA ASP A 115 15.48 -1.58 9.05
C ASP A 115 14.10 -0.98 8.71
N ILE A 116 13.04 -1.56 9.29
CA ILE A 116 11.65 -1.08 9.17
C ILE A 116 11.01 -1.15 10.55
N VAL A 117 10.33 -0.07 10.93
CA VAL A 117 9.49 -0.01 12.14
C VAL A 117 8.10 0.42 11.71
N MET A 118 7.08 -0.38 12.05
CA MET A 118 5.68 -0.11 11.73
C MET A 118 4.87 0.10 13.01
N GLY A 119 3.89 1.00 12.97
CA GLY A 119 2.89 1.19 14.02
C GLY A 119 1.53 0.66 13.57
N ASP A 120 0.65 0.37 14.53
CA ASP A 120 -0.76 0.17 14.26
C ASP A 120 -1.40 1.49 13.80
N PHE A 121 -2.62 1.43 13.27
CA PHE A 121 -3.31 2.62 12.80
C PHE A 121 -4.81 2.60 13.10
N LEU A 122 -5.43 3.74 12.99
CA LEU A 122 -6.86 3.94 13.16
C LEU A 122 -7.53 4.23 11.83
N PHE A 123 -8.64 3.56 11.54
CA PHE A 123 -9.61 4.06 10.57
C PHE A 123 -10.38 5.20 11.24
N ALA A 124 -10.11 6.41 10.82
CA ALA A 124 -10.70 7.62 11.41
C ALA A 124 -11.97 8.02 10.66
N TYR A 125 -13.12 7.65 11.20
CA TYR A 125 -14.42 8.07 10.71
C TYR A 125 -14.84 9.40 11.37
N SER A 126 -15.89 10.02 10.90
CA SER A 126 -16.43 11.27 11.47
C SER A 126 -17.02 11.09 12.86
N ASP A 127 -17.43 9.88 13.22
CA ASP A 127 -18.16 9.54 14.45
C ASP A 127 -17.41 8.57 15.38
N ARG A 128 -16.35 7.91 14.90
CA ARG A 128 -15.57 6.92 15.65
C ARG A 128 -14.26 6.60 15.00
N ASP A 129 -13.34 6.03 15.77
CA ASP A 129 -12.13 5.39 15.29
C ASP A 129 -12.20 3.88 15.44
N ILE A 130 -11.62 3.14 14.49
CA ILE A 130 -11.50 1.69 14.53
C ILE A 130 -10.03 1.31 14.45
N LEU A 131 -9.53 0.65 15.49
CA LEU A 131 -8.14 0.18 15.54
C LEU A 131 -7.92 -0.95 14.53
N TYR A 132 -6.83 -0.84 13.78
CA TYR A 132 -6.27 -1.92 12.99
C TYR A 132 -4.86 -2.23 13.48
N SER A 133 -4.67 -3.47 13.97
CA SER A 133 -3.36 -3.94 14.40
C SER A 133 -2.70 -4.74 13.30
N LEU A 134 -1.46 -4.36 12.98
CA LEU A 134 -0.63 -5.07 12.00
C LEU A 134 -0.18 -6.43 12.53
N PRO A 135 0.04 -7.44 11.65
CA PRO A 135 0.54 -8.73 12.08
C PRO A 135 1.97 -8.62 12.63
N ASP A 136 2.25 -9.41 13.67
CA ASP A 136 3.58 -9.49 14.29
C ASP A 136 4.68 -9.92 13.31
N TRP A 137 5.87 -9.35 13.52
CA TRP A 137 7.11 -9.79 12.91
C TRP A 137 7.94 -10.54 13.95
N ASP A 138 8.31 -11.77 13.62
CA ASP A 138 9.16 -12.64 14.44
C ASP A 138 10.48 -12.99 13.71
N ASN A 139 11.29 -13.84 14.32
CA ASN A 139 12.57 -14.25 13.75
C ASN A 139 12.43 -15.09 12.46
N ASN A 140 11.23 -15.59 12.15
CA ASN A 140 10.95 -16.25 10.87
C ASN A 140 10.45 -15.24 9.86
N LYS A 141 11.37 -14.57 9.20
CA LYS A 141 11.10 -13.54 8.19
C LYS A 141 10.14 -14.03 7.09
N THR A 142 10.31 -15.25 6.59
CA THR A 142 9.45 -15.80 5.54
C THR A 142 8.01 -15.96 6.03
N ALA A 143 7.81 -16.49 7.23
CA ALA A 143 6.48 -16.62 7.81
C ALA A 143 5.84 -15.24 8.07
N SER A 144 6.61 -14.30 8.61
CA SER A 144 6.16 -12.93 8.88
C SER A 144 5.76 -12.20 7.59
N LEU A 145 6.58 -12.28 6.53
CA LEU A 145 6.24 -11.69 5.24
C LEU A 145 5.01 -12.35 4.61
N ASN A 146 4.84 -13.67 4.74
CA ASN A 146 3.62 -14.35 4.30
C ASN A 146 2.38 -13.83 5.07
N ARG A 147 2.47 -13.63 6.39
CA ARG A 147 1.37 -13.02 7.17
C ARG A 147 1.07 -11.60 6.69
N TYR A 148 2.11 -10.80 6.47
CA TYR A 148 1.97 -9.44 5.95
C TYR A 148 1.33 -9.43 4.55
N ILE A 149 1.79 -10.27 3.62
CA ILE A 149 1.20 -10.43 2.28
C ILE A 149 -0.28 -10.82 2.37
N THR A 150 -0.68 -11.64 3.33
CA THR A 150 -2.08 -12.06 3.51
C THR A 150 -2.92 -11.05 4.29
N SER A 151 -2.31 -10.06 4.91
CA SER A 151 -3.02 -8.96 5.56
C SER A 151 -3.85 -8.17 4.55
N VAL A 152 -5.00 -7.71 4.94
CA VAL A 152 -5.88 -6.88 4.08
C VAL A 152 -5.22 -5.55 3.76
N TRP A 153 -4.46 -5.00 4.70
CA TRP A 153 -3.80 -3.70 4.61
C TRP A 153 -2.29 -3.86 4.55
N THR A 154 -1.72 -3.47 3.43
CA THR A 154 -0.29 -3.50 3.15
C THR A 154 0.15 -2.12 2.69
N CYS A 155 0.10 -1.17 3.61
CA CYS A 155 0.38 0.25 3.36
C CYS A 155 1.87 0.58 3.52
N VAL A 156 2.33 1.60 2.82
CA VAL A 156 3.69 2.15 2.94
C VAL A 156 3.77 3.24 4.02
N TRP A 157 2.64 3.79 4.42
CA TRP A 157 2.50 4.72 5.53
C TRP A 157 2.35 4.01 6.88
N GLY A 158 2.34 4.75 7.97
CA GLY A 158 2.19 4.20 9.32
C GLY A 158 3.49 3.64 9.91
N GLY A 159 4.64 3.88 9.28
CA GLY A 159 5.94 3.44 9.75
C GLY A 159 7.11 4.20 9.15
N ILE A 160 8.32 3.81 9.54
CA ILE A 160 9.57 4.33 9.00
C ILE A 160 10.42 3.21 8.42
N HIS A 161 11.12 3.52 7.33
CA HIS A 161 11.98 2.60 6.59
C HIS A 161 13.38 3.21 6.45
N LYS A 162 14.45 2.45 6.61
CA LYS A 162 15.80 2.95 6.33
C LYS A 162 15.92 3.39 4.88
N ARG A 163 16.40 4.62 4.64
CA ARG A 163 16.62 5.15 3.29
C ARG A 163 17.57 4.27 2.49
N SER A 164 18.55 3.65 3.13
CA SER A 164 19.47 2.71 2.48
C SER A 164 18.79 1.52 1.79
N LEU A 165 17.61 1.09 2.21
CA LEU A 165 16.85 0.05 1.50
C LEU A 165 16.45 0.52 0.11
N TYR A 166 16.00 1.77 -0.01
CA TYR A 166 15.61 2.36 -1.28
C TYR A 166 16.81 2.54 -2.21
N GLU A 167 17.93 3.02 -1.68
CA GLU A 167 19.14 3.31 -2.44
C GLU A 167 19.85 2.06 -2.92
N VAL A 168 20.12 1.11 -2.03
CA VAL A 168 20.87 -0.12 -2.34
C VAL A 168 20.12 -1.01 -3.32
N TYR A 169 18.81 -1.13 -3.15
CA TYR A 169 17.98 -2.02 -3.95
C TYR A 169 17.18 -1.31 -5.05
N GLN A 170 17.39 -0.01 -5.25
CA GLN A 170 16.72 0.83 -6.26
C GLN A 170 15.19 0.73 -6.18
N LEU A 171 14.65 0.77 -4.96
CA LEU A 171 13.22 0.60 -4.72
C LEU A 171 12.48 1.91 -4.92
N ILE A 172 11.50 1.90 -5.79
CA ILE A 172 10.60 3.02 -6.08
C ILE A 172 9.16 2.54 -6.21
N CYS A 173 8.20 3.45 -6.06
CA CYS A 173 6.82 3.17 -6.40
C CYS A 173 6.67 2.94 -7.91
N PRO A 174 5.85 1.96 -8.36
CA PRO A 174 5.68 1.65 -9.77
C PRO A 174 4.95 2.80 -10.48
N GLN A 175 5.54 3.33 -11.56
CA GLN A 175 4.94 4.43 -12.31
C GLN A 175 3.69 3.97 -13.07
N GLY A 176 2.67 4.84 -13.13
CA GLY A 176 1.43 4.59 -13.85
C GLY A 176 0.45 3.66 -13.14
N VAL A 177 0.83 3.07 -11.99
CA VAL A 177 -0.01 2.27 -11.12
C VAL A 177 -0.69 3.20 -10.11
N THR A 178 -2.01 3.05 -9.97
CA THR A 178 -2.83 3.91 -9.10
C THR A 178 -3.50 3.14 -7.96
N TYR A 179 -3.29 1.83 -7.90
CA TYR A 179 -3.84 0.95 -6.88
C TYR A 179 -2.87 -0.20 -6.57
N CYS A 180 -2.71 -0.53 -5.28
CA CYS A 180 -1.75 -1.51 -4.77
C CYS A 180 -0.26 -1.15 -4.98
N GLU A 181 0.07 0.09 -5.31
CA GLU A 181 1.46 0.58 -5.39
C GLU A 181 2.19 0.44 -4.05
N ASP A 182 1.48 0.62 -2.94
CA ASP A 182 1.96 0.41 -1.58
C ASP A 182 2.40 -1.04 -1.35
N PHE A 183 1.56 -1.99 -1.73
CA PHE A 183 1.90 -3.41 -1.64
C PHE A 183 3.13 -3.74 -2.50
N HIS A 184 3.21 -3.18 -3.70
CA HIS A 184 4.35 -3.37 -4.60
C HIS A 184 5.68 -2.96 -3.94
N LEU A 185 5.70 -1.79 -3.31
CA LEU A 185 6.88 -1.25 -2.65
C LEU A 185 7.18 -2.00 -1.35
N MET A 186 6.18 -2.16 -0.47
CA MET A 186 6.37 -2.77 0.85
C MET A 186 6.77 -4.24 0.78
N ALA A 187 6.24 -5.02 -0.18
CA ALA A 187 6.67 -6.42 -0.33
C ALA A 187 8.17 -6.54 -0.60
N ARG A 188 8.74 -5.62 -1.39
CA ARG A 188 10.18 -5.54 -1.68
C ARG A 188 10.98 -5.00 -0.50
N LEU A 189 10.52 -3.92 0.12
CA LEU A 189 11.15 -3.37 1.32
C LEU A 189 11.27 -4.43 2.42
N CYS A 190 10.16 -5.10 2.75
CA CYS A 190 10.15 -6.16 3.75
C CYS A 190 10.99 -7.37 3.34
N TYR A 191 11.06 -7.70 2.05
CA TYR A 191 11.92 -8.76 1.55
C TYR A 191 13.41 -8.44 1.75
N TYR A 192 13.85 -7.22 1.46
CA TYR A 192 15.25 -6.84 1.60
C TYR A 192 15.65 -6.45 3.03
N ALA A 193 14.72 -5.96 3.84
CA ALA A 193 15.00 -5.63 5.23
C ALA A 193 15.57 -6.83 6.00
N LYS A 194 16.62 -6.61 6.78
CA LYS A 194 17.18 -7.62 7.67
C LYS A 194 16.29 -7.85 8.89
N LYS A 195 15.71 -6.77 9.39
CA LYS A 195 14.81 -6.80 10.55
C LYS A 195 13.66 -5.82 10.39
N VAL A 196 12.45 -6.33 10.61
CA VAL A 196 11.21 -5.56 10.67
C VAL A 196 10.63 -5.71 12.07
N VAL A 197 10.12 -4.66 12.65
CA VAL A 197 9.48 -4.70 13.98
C VAL A 197 8.18 -3.88 13.97
N ASN A 198 7.23 -4.26 14.82
CA ASN A 198 6.03 -3.49 15.08
C ASN A 198 6.10 -2.82 16.45
N ILE A 199 5.43 -1.67 16.54
CA ILE A 199 4.95 -1.10 17.79
C ILE A 199 3.43 -1.17 17.73
N HIS A 200 2.81 -1.93 18.65
CA HIS A 200 1.35 -2.05 18.71
C HIS A 200 0.74 -0.83 19.41
N GLN A 201 0.96 0.33 18.79
CA GLN A 201 0.37 1.62 19.15
C GLN A 201 -0.16 2.28 17.89
N PRO A 202 -1.40 2.81 17.93
CA PRO A 202 -2.01 3.46 16.78
C PRO A 202 -1.52 4.90 16.67
N PHE A 203 -0.54 5.12 15.83
CA PHE A 203 0.04 6.45 15.61
C PHE A 203 -0.50 7.16 14.39
N TYR A 204 -1.06 6.42 13.43
CA TYR A 204 -1.49 6.93 12.14
C TYR A 204 -3.01 6.90 12.06
N HIS A 205 -3.62 8.02 11.68
CA HIS A 205 -5.06 8.14 11.49
C HIS A 205 -5.37 8.17 9.99
N TYR A 206 -5.85 7.04 9.49
CA TYR A 206 -6.30 6.90 8.12
C TYR A 206 -7.73 7.41 7.98
N ARG A 207 -7.88 8.59 7.39
CA ARG A 207 -9.18 9.27 7.25
C ARG A 207 -10.13 8.50 6.35
N GLN A 208 -11.34 8.26 6.85
CA GLN A 208 -12.41 7.65 6.09
C GLN A 208 -13.36 8.71 5.55
N GLN A 209 -13.40 8.88 4.23
CA GLN A 209 -14.22 9.89 3.57
C GLN A 209 -14.85 9.34 2.27
N GLU A 210 -15.94 9.97 1.84
CA GLU A 210 -16.51 9.72 0.52
C GLU A 210 -15.48 10.14 -0.54
N GLY A 211 -15.16 9.23 -1.47
CA GLY A 211 -14.18 9.50 -2.53
C GLY A 211 -12.84 8.78 -2.38
N ASN A 212 -12.55 8.15 -1.24
CA ASN A 212 -11.36 7.30 -1.11
C ASN A 212 -11.29 6.27 -2.23
N VAL A 213 -10.09 6.04 -2.77
CA VAL A 213 -9.84 5.07 -3.85
C VAL A 213 -10.37 3.69 -3.50
N MET A 214 -10.31 3.31 -2.21
CA MET A 214 -10.82 2.04 -1.70
C MET A 214 -12.35 1.85 -1.86
N HIS A 215 -13.10 2.94 -1.98
CA HIS A 215 -14.55 2.93 -2.19
C HIS A 215 -14.95 3.02 -3.68
N ASN A 216 -13.99 3.35 -4.58
CA ASN A 216 -14.22 3.60 -6.00
C ASN A 216 -13.44 2.63 -6.90
N LEU A 217 -13.45 1.34 -6.54
CA LEU A 217 -12.80 0.30 -7.34
C LEU A 217 -13.45 0.21 -8.73
N ASN A 218 -12.60 0.15 -9.74
CA ASN A 218 -13.01 0.11 -11.14
C ASN A 218 -12.08 -0.80 -11.97
N LYS A 219 -12.36 -0.96 -13.26
CA LYS A 219 -11.54 -1.83 -14.15
C LYS A 219 -10.06 -1.43 -14.22
N ARG A 220 -9.70 -0.18 -13.95
CA ARG A 220 -8.32 0.26 -13.91
C ARG A 220 -7.64 -0.26 -12.63
N THR A 221 -8.28 -0.06 -11.48
CA THR A 221 -7.75 -0.56 -10.19
C THR A 221 -7.63 -2.09 -10.17
N GLU A 222 -8.56 -2.82 -10.79
CA GLU A 222 -8.45 -4.27 -10.96
C GLU A 222 -7.24 -4.68 -11.81
N ARG A 223 -6.95 -3.97 -12.89
CA ARG A 223 -5.77 -4.22 -13.74
C ARG A 223 -4.47 -3.89 -13.00
N ASP A 224 -4.45 -2.79 -12.27
CA ASP A 224 -3.30 -2.38 -11.47
C ASP A 224 -3.00 -3.46 -10.40
N GLU A 225 -4.02 -3.94 -9.68
CA GLU A 225 -3.87 -5.01 -8.69
C GLU A 225 -3.31 -6.30 -9.32
N GLN A 226 -3.86 -6.72 -10.45
CA GLN A 226 -3.41 -7.90 -11.17
C GLN A 226 -1.96 -7.75 -11.64
N TRP A 227 -1.61 -6.60 -12.19
CA TRP A 227 -0.25 -6.30 -12.63
C TRP A 227 0.73 -6.32 -11.46
N VAL A 228 0.40 -5.66 -10.35
CA VAL A 228 1.24 -5.62 -9.14
C VAL A 228 1.52 -7.03 -8.62
N TYR A 229 0.51 -7.88 -8.52
CA TYR A 229 0.72 -9.24 -8.01
C TYR A 229 1.54 -10.11 -8.98
N GLN A 230 1.36 -9.95 -10.30
CA GLN A 230 2.21 -10.64 -11.28
C GLN A 230 3.66 -10.17 -11.19
N ASP A 231 3.88 -8.88 -11.00
CA ASP A 231 5.22 -8.30 -10.88
C ASP A 231 5.93 -8.75 -9.59
N ILE A 232 5.21 -8.83 -8.45
CA ILE A 232 5.76 -9.40 -7.21
C ILE A 232 6.05 -10.90 -7.37
N ILE A 233 5.20 -11.66 -8.06
CA ILE A 233 5.47 -13.07 -8.36
C ILE A 233 6.74 -13.21 -9.21
N ARG A 234 6.91 -12.36 -10.23
CA ARG A 234 8.12 -12.32 -11.06
C ARG A 234 9.33 -12.02 -10.20
N PHE A 235 9.27 -10.99 -9.39
CA PHE A 235 10.32 -10.63 -8.44
C PHE A 235 10.72 -11.81 -7.54
N PHE A 236 9.79 -12.51 -6.90
CA PHE A 236 10.11 -13.66 -6.07
C PHE A 236 10.68 -14.84 -6.88
N LYS A 237 10.30 -15.01 -8.15
CA LYS A 237 10.90 -15.99 -9.05
C LYS A 237 12.35 -15.64 -9.38
N GLU A 238 12.63 -14.40 -9.69
CA GLU A 238 13.98 -13.87 -9.96
C GLU A 238 14.90 -14.00 -8.74
N GLN A 239 14.37 -13.79 -7.54
CA GLN A 239 15.10 -14.02 -6.28
C GLN A 239 15.26 -15.51 -5.90
N GLY A 240 14.66 -16.44 -6.65
CA GLY A 240 14.71 -17.89 -6.38
C GLY A 240 13.89 -18.35 -5.17
N VAL A 241 13.05 -17.48 -4.58
CA VAL A 241 12.30 -17.74 -3.34
C VAL A 241 10.79 -17.91 -3.55
N TYR A 242 10.31 -17.89 -4.77
CA TYR A 242 8.87 -17.93 -5.06
C TYR A 242 8.13 -19.10 -4.40
N LYS A 243 8.76 -20.27 -4.27
CA LYS A 243 8.17 -21.45 -3.62
C LYS A 243 7.69 -21.17 -2.19
N ASP A 244 8.36 -20.25 -1.48
CA ASP A 244 8.08 -19.91 -0.09
C ASP A 244 6.89 -18.94 0.04
N TYR A 245 6.57 -18.20 -1.02
CA TYR A 245 5.48 -17.22 -1.09
C TYR A 245 4.37 -17.61 -2.08
N ARG A 246 4.52 -18.75 -2.77
CA ARG A 246 3.62 -19.16 -3.85
C ARG A 246 2.16 -19.24 -3.42
N LYS A 247 1.90 -19.87 -2.27
CA LYS A 247 0.53 -20.05 -1.77
C LYS A 247 -0.16 -18.71 -1.52
N THR A 248 0.49 -17.81 -0.79
CA THR A 248 -0.05 -16.50 -0.43
C THR A 248 -0.23 -15.57 -1.66
N MET A 249 0.73 -15.60 -2.58
CA MET A 249 0.62 -14.85 -3.83
C MET A 249 -0.48 -15.41 -4.75
N CYS A 250 -0.66 -16.72 -4.80
CA CYS A 250 -1.78 -17.33 -5.52
C CYS A 250 -3.13 -16.95 -4.89
N TRP A 251 -3.22 -16.82 -3.58
CA TRP A 251 -4.44 -16.35 -2.91
C TRP A 251 -4.77 -14.89 -3.28
N ARG A 252 -3.75 -14.00 -3.29
CA ARG A 252 -3.93 -12.62 -3.76
C ARG A 252 -4.40 -12.59 -5.20
N MET A 253 -3.77 -13.38 -6.07
CA MET A 253 -4.15 -13.46 -7.48
C MET A 253 -5.56 -14.00 -7.69
N LEU A 254 -5.98 -15.00 -6.91
CA LEU A 254 -7.36 -15.51 -6.95
C LEU A 254 -8.37 -14.41 -6.59
N LYS A 255 -8.08 -13.59 -5.58
CA LYS A 255 -8.92 -12.45 -5.22
C LYS A 255 -8.95 -11.40 -6.31
N ALA A 256 -7.81 -10.98 -6.83
CA ALA A 256 -7.69 -9.95 -7.88
C ALA A 256 -8.34 -10.37 -9.21
N THR A 257 -8.51 -11.67 -9.44
CA THR A 257 -9.11 -12.21 -10.67
C THR A 257 -10.55 -12.68 -10.51
N GLN A 258 -11.17 -12.41 -9.36
CA GLN A 258 -12.52 -12.92 -9.07
C GLN A 258 -13.62 -12.39 -10.03
N GLU A 259 -13.49 -11.15 -10.51
CA GLU A 259 -14.45 -10.57 -11.45
C GLU A 259 -14.30 -11.14 -12.86
N LEU A 260 -13.07 -11.57 -13.25
CA LEU A 260 -12.83 -12.16 -14.56
C LEU A 260 -13.65 -13.43 -14.80
N VAL A 261 -13.98 -14.19 -13.75
CA VAL A 261 -14.75 -15.44 -13.88
C VAL A 261 -16.25 -15.19 -14.08
N LEU A 262 -16.71 -13.97 -13.90
CA LEU A 262 -18.11 -13.57 -14.05
C LEU A 262 -18.47 -13.16 -15.48
N ASP A 263 -17.47 -13.00 -16.36
CA ASP A 263 -17.66 -12.71 -17.78
C ASP A 263 -16.89 -13.71 -18.63
N LYS A 264 -17.62 -14.41 -19.53
CA LYS A 264 -17.05 -15.43 -20.43
C LYS A 264 -15.91 -14.90 -21.30
N SER A 265 -15.95 -13.65 -21.71
CA SER A 265 -14.90 -13.01 -22.51
C SER A 265 -13.52 -12.99 -21.81
N ASN A 266 -13.52 -13.00 -20.47
CA ASN A 266 -12.32 -12.91 -19.63
C ASN A 266 -11.79 -14.27 -19.14
N TRP A 267 -12.47 -15.38 -19.42
CA TRP A 267 -12.09 -16.70 -18.89
C TRP A 267 -10.70 -17.16 -19.30
N LYS A 268 -10.33 -16.88 -20.57
CA LYS A 268 -8.97 -17.19 -21.05
C LYS A 268 -7.91 -16.43 -20.23
N ALA A 269 -8.10 -15.12 -20.04
CA ALA A 269 -7.21 -14.30 -19.23
C ALA A 269 -7.11 -14.83 -17.80
N PHE A 270 -8.25 -15.20 -17.17
CA PHE A 270 -8.24 -15.84 -15.85
C PHE A 270 -7.42 -17.14 -15.82
N GLN A 271 -7.54 -18.01 -16.82
CA GLN A 271 -6.82 -19.29 -16.84
C GLN A 271 -5.33 -19.13 -17.05
N GLU A 272 -4.90 -18.20 -17.91
CA GLU A 272 -3.49 -17.96 -18.26
C GLU A 272 -2.73 -17.18 -17.18
N MET A 273 -3.42 -16.34 -16.41
CA MET A 273 -2.83 -15.52 -15.36
C MET A 273 -2.48 -16.36 -14.13
N VAL A 274 -1.16 -16.61 -13.92
CA VAL A 274 -0.64 -17.42 -12.81
C VAL A 274 -1.31 -18.79 -12.73
N PRO A 275 -1.06 -19.70 -13.68
CA PRO A 275 -1.78 -20.99 -13.79
C PRO A 275 -1.74 -21.86 -12.52
N GLU A 276 -0.67 -21.76 -11.74
CA GLU A 276 -0.48 -22.52 -10.50
C GLU A 276 -1.50 -22.15 -9.39
N LYS A 277 -2.20 -21.02 -9.50
CA LYS A 277 -3.25 -20.63 -8.53
C LYS A 277 -4.37 -21.66 -8.39
N LYS A 278 -4.60 -22.48 -9.43
CA LYS A 278 -5.61 -23.55 -9.42
C LYS A 278 -5.46 -24.52 -8.25
N HIS A 279 -4.23 -24.76 -7.77
CA HIS A 279 -3.93 -25.66 -6.66
C HIS A 279 -4.33 -25.10 -5.29
N TYR A 280 -4.64 -23.80 -5.23
CA TYR A 280 -4.92 -23.07 -3.98
C TYR A 280 -6.34 -22.50 -3.91
N ILE A 281 -7.21 -22.82 -4.87
CA ILE A 281 -8.58 -22.28 -4.94
C ILE A 281 -9.37 -22.62 -3.67
N TRP A 282 -9.34 -23.88 -3.24
CA TRP A 282 -10.13 -24.31 -2.09
C TRP A 282 -9.63 -23.78 -0.77
N ASP A 283 -8.33 -23.56 -0.64
CA ASP A 283 -7.69 -23.02 0.56
C ASP A 283 -7.77 -21.48 0.65
N CYS A 284 -8.13 -20.80 -0.43
CA CYS A 284 -8.12 -19.32 -0.46
C CYS A 284 -9.15 -18.74 0.52
N PRO A 285 -8.73 -17.89 1.49
CA PRO A 285 -9.64 -17.34 2.47
C PRO A 285 -10.48 -16.17 1.96
N TYR A 286 -10.10 -15.55 0.82
CA TYR A 286 -10.67 -14.29 0.34
C TYR A 286 -11.89 -14.42 -0.57
N ILE A 287 -12.20 -15.62 -1.02
CA ILE A 287 -13.26 -15.87 -1.99
C ILE A 287 -14.29 -16.87 -1.43
N ASN A 288 -15.54 -16.63 -1.73
CA ASN A 288 -16.64 -17.46 -1.25
C ASN A 288 -16.73 -18.81 -2.01
N ARG A 289 -17.44 -19.77 -1.42
CA ARG A 289 -17.55 -21.13 -1.94
C ARG A 289 -18.10 -21.20 -3.38
N LYS A 290 -19.02 -20.32 -3.75
CA LYS A 290 -19.59 -20.29 -5.11
C LYS A 290 -18.56 -19.86 -6.16
N LEU A 291 -17.78 -18.84 -5.85
CA LEU A 291 -16.69 -18.41 -6.71
C LEU A 291 -15.57 -19.46 -6.78
N LYS A 292 -15.21 -20.10 -5.67
CA LYS A 292 -14.28 -21.24 -5.67
C LYS A 292 -14.70 -22.33 -6.64
N MET A 293 -15.97 -22.73 -6.61
CA MET A 293 -16.51 -23.73 -7.53
C MET A 293 -16.40 -23.28 -9.00
N ASN A 294 -16.77 -22.02 -9.30
CA ASN A 294 -16.68 -21.49 -10.65
C ASN A 294 -15.22 -21.44 -11.15
N MET A 295 -14.29 -20.92 -10.35
CA MET A 295 -12.87 -20.89 -10.66
C MET A 295 -12.29 -22.29 -10.87
N TRP A 296 -12.69 -23.25 -10.02
CA TRP A 296 -12.26 -24.64 -10.15
C TRP A 296 -12.74 -25.25 -11.45
N CYS A 297 -14.02 -25.09 -11.81
CA CYS A 297 -14.58 -25.56 -13.06
C CYS A 297 -13.82 -25.00 -14.28
N LEU A 298 -13.53 -23.68 -14.27
CA LEU A 298 -12.78 -23.04 -15.36
C LEU A 298 -11.36 -23.58 -15.51
N THR A 299 -10.68 -23.86 -14.39
CA THR A 299 -9.30 -24.37 -14.42
C THR A 299 -9.19 -25.86 -14.70
N HIS A 300 -10.29 -26.62 -14.66
CA HIS A 300 -10.35 -28.06 -14.94
C HIS A 300 -11.14 -28.40 -16.22
N HIS A 301 -11.22 -27.44 -17.17
CA HIS A 301 -11.88 -27.61 -18.46
C HIS A 301 -13.38 -27.91 -18.41
N LEU A 302 -14.04 -27.58 -17.29
CA LEU A 302 -15.50 -27.72 -17.09
C LEU A 302 -16.21 -26.38 -17.29
N SER A 303 -15.82 -25.61 -18.30
CA SER A 303 -16.35 -24.27 -18.60
C SER A 303 -17.84 -24.25 -18.88
N TRP A 304 -18.44 -25.36 -19.35
CA TRP A 304 -19.87 -25.50 -19.54
C TRP A 304 -20.66 -25.41 -18.21
N ILE A 305 -20.10 -25.93 -17.08
CA ILE A 305 -20.72 -25.77 -15.75
C ILE A 305 -20.68 -24.30 -15.34
N SER A 306 -19.55 -23.62 -15.55
CA SER A 306 -19.40 -22.19 -15.29
C SER A 306 -20.43 -21.37 -16.09
N LEU A 307 -20.68 -21.74 -17.34
CA LEU A 307 -21.68 -21.08 -18.18
C LEU A 307 -23.12 -21.28 -17.64
N MET A 308 -23.47 -22.50 -17.20
CA MET A 308 -24.71 -22.76 -16.50
C MET A 308 -24.86 -21.88 -15.25
N MET A 309 -23.83 -21.80 -14.42
CA MET A 309 -23.86 -20.96 -13.20
C MET A 309 -24.08 -19.47 -13.52
N LEU A 310 -23.45 -18.96 -14.57
CA LEU A 310 -23.63 -17.56 -15.02
C LEU A 310 -25.06 -17.31 -15.53
N ASN A 311 -25.61 -18.23 -16.32
CA ASN A 311 -26.98 -18.11 -16.85
C ASN A 311 -28.00 -18.12 -15.71
N LEU A 312 -27.85 -19.02 -14.72
CA LEU A 312 -28.71 -19.06 -13.54
C LEU A 312 -28.65 -17.76 -12.72
N ARG A 313 -27.46 -17.14 -12.64
CA ARG A 313 -27.30 -15.85 -11.97
C ARG A 313 -28.02 -14.73 -12.72
N LYS A 314 -27.91 -14.68 -14.06
CA LYS A 314 -28.61 -13.69 -14.90
C LYS A 314 -30.14 -13.84 -14.77
N LEU A 315 -30.68 -15.07 -14.74
CA LEU A 315 -32.11 -15.32 -14.55
C LEU A 315 -32.61 -14.87 -13.16
N ARG A 316 -31.78 -14.90 -12.13
CA ARG A 316 -32.12 -14.43 -10.77
C ARG A 316 -32.06 -12.91 -10.63
N HIS A 317 -31.13 -12.24 -11.31
CA HIS A 317 -30.97 -10.78 -11.26
C HIS A 317 -31.74 -10.03 -12.35
N GLY A 318 -32.19 -10.70 -13.40
CA GLY A 318 -33.03 -10.14 -14.46
C GLY A 318 -34.55 -10.21 -14.17
N ARG A 319 -34.91 -10.49 -12.93
CA ARG A 319 -36.33 -10.49 -12.45
C ARG A 319 -36.58 -9.37 -11.41
N ILE A 320 -35.86 -8.23 -11.57
CA ILE A 320 -36.20 -6.99 -10.86
C ILE A 320 -36.52 -5.94 -11.93
#